data_134590dea32a01df85640985d901ab1a
#
_entry.id   134590dea32a01df85640985d901ab1a
#
_cell.length_a   1.000
_cell.length_b   1.000
_cell.length_c   1.000
_cell.angle_alpha   90.00
_cell.angle_beta   90.00
_cell.angle_gamma   90.00
#
_symmetry.space_group_name_H-M   'P 1'
#
loop_
_entity.id
_entity.type
_entity.pdbx_description
1 polymer ?
#
loop_
_entity_poly.entity_id
_entity_poly.type
_entity_poly.pdbx_seq_one_letter_code
_entity_poly.pdbx_strand_id
1 'polypeptide(L)'
;TRASVLTGRNAYRMGVFAPNVGILRPEEKTLPKLLKEKGYTTGHFGKWHLGTLTYKEVDANRGRPENKHLFNPPSEHGYDDAFVTESKVPTFDPMSAPVSNNGRFWDYLPEYEERKTYGTYYWDINGNKVTEELRGDDSRIVIDRTLPFIDRSLKQGKPFLATIWFHTPHLPCVAGPEHAALYSDLPLEERNYYGCITAMDEQIERLVN
;
A
#
# COMPACT_ATOMS: atom_id res chain seq x y z
N THR A 1 12.18 4.32 7.91
CA THR A 1 11.33 5.53 7.81
C THR A 1 9.92 5.29 8.36
N ARG A 2 9.13 4.29 7.87
CA ARG A 2 7.71 4.07 8.29
C ARG A 2 7.55 3.91 9.80
N ALA A 3 8.36 3.08 10.44
CA ALA A 3 8.33 2.91 11.89
C ALA A 3 8.61 4.23 12.62
N SER A 4 9.59 5.02 12.13
CA SER A 4 9.92 6.32 12.72
C SER A 4 8.79 7.34 12.56
N VAL A 5 8.08 7.34 11.43
CA VAL A 5 6.91 8.22 11.22
C VAL A 5 5.80 7.91 12.23
N LEU A 6 5.51 6.62 12.47
CA LEU A 6 4.44 6.22 13.39
C LEU A 6 4.77 6.44 14.87
N THR A 7 6.04 6.48 15.24
CA THR A 7 6.46 6.49 16.66
C THR A 7 7.21 7.75 17.09
N GLY A 8 7.67 8.57 16.15
CA GLY A 8 8.61 9.67 16.43
C GLY A 8 10.00 9.21 16.90
N ARG A 9 10.31 7.90 16.83
CA ARG A 9 11.56 7.31 17.35
C ARG A 9 12.46 6.85 16.22
N ASN A 10 13.74 6.70 16.51
CA ASN A 10 14.70 6.09 15.59
C ASN A 10 14.36 4.61 15.38
N ALA A 11 14.24 4.18 14.12
CA ALA A 11 13.85 2.82 13.75
C ALA A 11 14.79 1.73 14.32
N TYR A 12 16.08 2.01 14.42
CA TYR A 12 17.05 1.06 15.00
C TYR A 12 16.76 0.74 16.47
N ARG A 13 16.27 1.70 17.24
CA ARG A 13 15.88 1.48 18.64
C ARG A 13 14.68 0.55 18.79
N MET A 14 13.87 0.41 17.74
CA MET A 14 12.69 -0.44 17.71
C MET A 14 12.96 -1.81 17.06
N GLY A 15 14.21 -2.09 16.69
CA GLY A 15 14.55 -3.34 16.01
C GLY A 15 14.22 -3.39 14.52
N VAL A 16 13.88 -2.25 13.90
CA VAL A 16 13.62 -2.15 12.45
C VAL A 16 14.86 -1.62 11.76
N PHE A 17 15.78 -2.51 11.40
CA PHE A 17 17.10 -2.15 10.89
C PHE A 17 17.13 -1.89 9.38
N ALA A 18 16.36 -2.66 8.62
CA ALA A 18 16.27 -2.55 7.16
C ALA A 18 14.89 -3.04 6.67
N PRO A 19 14.56 -2.84 5.38
CA PRO A 19 13.39 -3.50 4.78
C PRO A 19 13.46 -5.01 5.01
N ASN A 20 12.35 -5.60 5.45
CA ASN A 20 12.20 -7.02 5.80
C ASN A 20 13.04 -7.50 6.99
N VAL A 21 13.74 -6.62 7.69
CA VAL A 21 14.52 -6.96 8.91
C VAL A 21 13.90 -6.28 10.12
N GLY A 22 13.29 -7.10 10.99
CA GLY A 22 12.53 -6.66 12.14
C GLY A 22 11.09 -6.26 11.82
N ILE A 23 10.34 -6.00 12.86
CA ILE A 23 8.94 -5.55 12.82
C ILE A 23 8.76 -4.32 13.72
N LEU A 24 7.72 -3.55 13.46
CA LEU A 24 7.29 -2.55 14.45
C LEU A 24 6.68 -3.31 15.64
N ARG A 25 7.27 -3.17 16.82
CA ARG A 25 6.83 -3.92 17.99
C ARG A 25 5.44 -3.47 18.44
N PRO A 26 4.52 -4.40 18.81
CA PRO A 26 3.16 -4.05 19.23
C PRO A 26 3.08 -3.14 20.46
N GLU A 27 4.07 -3.20 21.37
CA GLU A 27 4.15 -2.36 22.56
C GLU A 27 4.55 -0.89 22.29
N GLU A 28 5.01 -0.57 21.09
CA GLU A 28 5.37 0.80 20.75
C GLU A 28 4.15 1.72 20.76
N LYS A 29 4.36 2.92 21.32
CA LYS A 29 3.38 4.00 21.25
C LYS A 29 3.39 4.62 19.86
N THR A 30 2.37 4.34 19.09
CA THR A 30 2.23 4.86 17.73
C THR A 30 1.26 6.04 17.70
N LEU A 31 1.42 6.91 16.70
CA LEU A 31 0.51 8.03 16.49
C LEU A 31 -0.97 7.60 16.41
N PRO A 32 -1.34 6.53 15.68
CA PRO A 32 -2.73 6.06 15.67
C PRO A 32 -3.24 5.66 17.07
N LYS A 33 -2.44 4.94 17.88
CA LYS A 33 -2.83 4.59 19.25
C LYS A 33 -3.14 5.84 20.08
N LEU A 34 -2.26 6.84 20.01
CA LEU A 34 -2.44 8.09 20.78
C LEU A 34 -3.65 8.90 20.33
N LEU A 35 -3.90 8.98 19.01
CA LEU A 35 -5.07 9.69 18.49
C LEU A 35 -6.37 8.95 18.78
N LYS A 36 -6.37 7.62 18.71
CA LYS A 36 -7.52 6.79 19.10
C LYS A 36 -7.94 7.05 20.56
N GLU A 37 -6.98 7.20 21.50
CA GLU A 37 -7.24 7.60 22.89
C GLU A 37 -7.88 8.99 23.01
N LYS A 38 -7.75 9.83 21.97
CA LYS A 38 -8.36 11.16 21.87
C LYS A 38 -9.67 11.18 21.08
N GLY A 39 -10.22 10.02 20.74
CA GLY A 39 -11.49 9.89 20.05
C GLY A 39 -11.42 9.97 18.51
N TYR A 40 -10.24 9.95 17.95
CA TYR A 40 -10.07 9.86 16.49
C TYR A 40 -10.45 8.46 15.99
N THR A 41 -11.04 8.39 14.79
CA THR A 41 -11.03 7.18 13.98
C THR A 41 -9.72 7.12 13.19
N THR A 42 -9.19 5.92 12.99
CA THR A 42 -7.85 5.76 12.41
C THR A 42 -7.87 4.72 11.28
N GLY A 43 -7.33 5.08 10.11
CA GLY A 43 -7.25 4.20 8.94
C GLY A 43 -5.87 4.18 8.31
N HIS A 44 -5.48 3.03 7.75
CA HIS A 44 -4.24 2.86 7.00
C HIS A 44 -4.49 2.29 5.62
N PHE A 45 -4.01 2.95 4.57
CA PHE A 45 -4.26 2.60 3.19
C PHE A 45 -2.96 2.56 2.38
N GLY A 46 -2.75 1.46 1.64
CA GLY A 46 -1.57 1.22 0.83
C GLY A 46 -0.51 0.36 1.51
N LYS A 47 0.77 0.67 1.35
CA LYS A 47 1.86 -0.19 1.82
C LYS A 47 2.07 -0.14 3.33
N TRP A 48 2.04 -1.31 3.99
CA TRP A 48 2.37 -1.44 5.42
C TRP A 48 3.87 -1.61 5.66
N HIS A 49 4.45 -2.72 5.30
CA HIS A 49 5.87 -3.07 5.38
C HIS A 49 6.51 -2.95 6.78
N LEU A 50 5.74 -3.16 7.84
CA LEU A 50 6.18 -3.13 9.25
C LEU A 50 6.01 -4.47 9.98
N GLY A 51 5.71 -5.51 9.26
CA GLY A 51 5.51 -6.89 9.65
C GLY A 51 4.72 -7.61 8.56
N THR A 52 4.57 -8.93 8.65
CA THR A 52 3.70 -9.65 7.70
C THR A 52 2.24 -9.51 8.08
N LEU A 53 1.37 -9.56 7.08
CA LEU A 53 -0.09 -9.45 7.22
C LEU A 53 -0.76 -10.82 7.32
N THR A 54 -0.04 -11.88 6.96
CA THR A 54 -0.50 -13.27 7.07
C THR A 54 0.66 -14.21 7.35
N TYR A 55 0.36 -15.32 7.97
CA TYR A 55 1.23 -16.48 8.09
C TYR A 55 0.53 -17.78 7.63
N LYS A 56 -0.68 -17.64 7.07
CA LYS A 56 -1.50 -18.79 6.64
C LYS A 56 -1.18 -19.20 5.19
N GLU A 57 -0.67 -18.28 4.41
CA GLU A 57 -0.36 -18.47 2.99
C GLU A 57 0.86 -17.65 2.58
N VAL A 58 1.39 -17.94 1.39
CA VAL A 58 2.48 -17.16 0.81
C VAL A 58 1.96 -15.80 0.37
N ASP A 59 2.56 -14.74 0.90
CA ASP A 59 2.27 -13.35 0.56
C ASP A 59 3.54 -12.50 0.62
N ALA A 60 3.81 -11.77 -0.44
CA ALA A 60 4.92 -10.83 -0.51
C ALA A 60 6.28 -11.43 -0.06
N ASN A 61 7.00 -10.70 0.81
CA ASN A 61 8.34 -11.10 1.22
C ASN A 61 8.33 -12.06 2.42
N ARG A 62 7.35 -11.95 3.31
CA ARG A 62 7.39 -12.60 4.64
C ARG A 62 6.16 -13.41 5.00
N GLY A 63 5.05 -13.29 4.24
CA GLY A 63 3.83 -14.05 4.48
C GLY A 63 4.05 -15.55 4.22
N ARG A 64 4.19 -16.35 5.30
CA ARG A 64 4.33 -17.82 5.26
C ARG A 64 4.33 -18.38 6.69
N PRO A 65 3.99 -19.68 6.88
CA PRO A 65 3.82 -20.28 8.21
C PRO A 65 5.02 -20.14 9.13
N GLU A 66 6.23 -20.32 8.64
CA GLU A 66 7.46 -20.23 9.43
C GLU A 66 7.73 -18.81 9.98
N ASN A 67 7.12 -17.81 9.37
CA ASN A 67 7.25 -16.40 9.75
C ASN A 67 6.11 -15.90 10.65
N LYS A 68 5.38 -16.78 11.32
CA LYS A 68 4.32 -16.39 12.26
C LYS A 68 4.78 -15.37 13.30
N HIS A 69 6.03 -15.44 13.72
CA HIS A 69 6.63 -14.49 14.68
C HIS A 69 6.82 -13.06 14.12
N LEU A 70 6.67 -12.88 12.80
CA LEU A 70 6.70 -11.59 12.12
C LEU A 70 5.31 -11.04 11.81
N PHE A 71 4.23 -11.75 12.22
CA PHE A 71 2.86 -11.29 12.03
C PHE A 71 2.61 -10.03 12.84
N ASN A 72 2.25 -8.95 12.17
CA ASN A 72 2.16 -7.64 12.78
C ASN A 72 1.30 -6.69 11.93
N PRO A 73 -0.03 -6.87 11.93
CA PRO A 73 -0.96 -6.10 11.12
C PRO A 73 -1.19 -4.69 11.70
N PRO A 74 -1.77 -3.74 10.92
CA PRO A 74 -2.11 -2.41 11.39
C PRO A 74 -3.00 -2.36 12.64
N SER A 75 -3.87 -3.36 12.85
CA SER A 75 -4.74 -3.47 14.02
C SER A 75 -3.98 -3.48 15.36
N GLU A 76 -2.77 -4.06 15.40
CA GLU A 76 -1.90 -4.05 16.59
C GLU A 76 -1.33 -2.66 16.92
N HIS A 77 -1.44 -1.72 15.99
CA HIS A 77 -0.85 -0.39 16.07
C HIS A 77 -1.86 0.75 16.17
N GLY A 78 -3.13 0.41 16.47
CA GLY A 78 -4.16 1.40 16.79
C GLY A 78 -4.98 1.85 15.57
N TYR A 79 -4.92 1.16 14.45
CA TYR A 79 -5.79 1.41 13.32
C TYR A 79 -7.14 0.68 13.46
N ASP A 80 -8.23 1.38 13.14
CA ASP A 80 -9.61 0.87 13.17
C ASP A 80 -10.02 0.29 11.82
N ASP A 81 -9.41 0.80 10.74
CA ASP A 81 -9.65 0.37 9.37
C ASP A 81 -8.33 0.22 8.62
N ALA A 82 -8.26 -0.70 7.67
CA ALA A 82 -7.08 -0.88 6.84
C ALA A 82 -7.43 -1.51 5.48
N PHE A 83 -6.69 -1.06 4.46
CA PHE A 83 -6.60 -1.69 3.17
C PHE A 83 -5.12 -1.65 2.75
N VAL A 84 -4.41 -2.74 2.98
CA VAL A 84 -2.94 -2.72 3.00
C VAL A 84 -2.30 -3.91 2.30
N THR A 85 -1.09 -3.68 1.77
CA THR A 85 -0.18 -4.74 1.32
C THR A 85 1.02 -4.85 2.26
N GLU A 86 1.60 -6.04 2.40
CA GLU A 86 2.84 -6.19 3.17
C GLU A 86 4.00 -5.45 2.49
N SER A 87 4.12 -5.56 1.16
CA SER A 87 5.25 -5.03 0.40
C SER A 87 4.76 -4.21 -0.80
N LYS A 88 5.62 -4.06 -1.79
CA LYS A 88 5.31 -3.36 -3.03
C LYS A 88 4.36 -4.17 -3.92
N VAL A 89 3.65 -3.46 -4.76
CA VAL A 89 2.89 -4.01 -5.91
C VAL A 89 3.21 -3.18 -7.15
N PRO A 90 2.90 -3.67 -8.36
CA PRO A 90 2.91 -2.84 -9.57
C PRO A 90 1.99 -1.62 -9.44
N THR A 91 2.39 -0.49 -10.00
CA THR A 91 1.61 0.76 -9.92
C THR A 91 0.37 0.78 -10.83
N PHE A 92 0.21 -0.24 -11.67
CA PHE A 92 -0.99 -0.50 -12.47
C PHE A 92 -1.27 -2.00 -12.49
N ASP A 93 -2.53 -2.41 -12.39
CA ASP A 93 -3.00 -3.80 -12.22
C ASP A 93 -2.21 -4.54 -11.11
N PRO A 94 -2.26 -4.06 -9.85
CA PRO A 94 -1.32 -4.41 -8.79
C PRO A 94 -1.26 -5.90 -8.44
N MET A 95 -2.29 -6.68 -8.78
CA MET A 95 -2.31 -8.12 -8.52
C MET A 95 -1.67 -8.96 -9.62
N SER A 96 -1.29 -8.35 -10.75
CA SER A 96 -0.73 -9.03 -11.91
C SER A 96 0.76 -8.73 -12.06
N ALA A 97 1.57 -9.75 -12.37
CA ALA A 97 2.96 -9.54 -12.72
C ALA A 97 3.04 -8.84 -14.08
N PRO A 98 3.69 -7.67 -14.18
CA PRO A 98 3.82 -6.98 -15.45
C PRO A 98 4.82 -7.67 -16.38
N VAL A 99 4.75 -7.39 -17.68
CA VAL A 99 5.76 -7.84 -18.64
C VAL A 99 7.07 -7.12 -18.35
N SER A 100 8.10 -7.88 -18.01
CA SER A 100 9.40 -7.32 -17.68
C SER A 100 10.10 -6.76 -18.93
N ASN A 101 10.52 -5.50 -18.84
CA ASN A 101 11.44 -4.91 -19.77
C ASN A 101 12.61 -4.32 -18.96
N ASN A 102 13.82 -4.88 -19.14
CA ASN A 102 15.03 -4.53 -18.38
C ASN A 102 14.93 -4.68 -16.84
N GLY A 103 13.92 -5.40 -16.33
CA GLY A 103 13.77 -5.72 -14.91
C GLY A 103 13.40 -4.57 -13.96
N ARG A 104 13.07 -3.39 -14.49
CA ARG A 104 12.75 -2.20 -13.66
C ARG A 104 11.42 -1.54 -14.01
N PHE A 105 11.16 -1.32 -15.27
CA PHE A 105 9.94 -0.68 -15.78
C PHE A 105 9.29 -1.62 -16.77
N TRP A 106 7.96 -1.69 -16.76
CA TRP A 106 7.19 -2.68 -17.49
C TRP A 106 5.98 -2.06 -18.15
N ASP A 107 5.59 -2.59 -19.28
CA ASP A 107 4.28 -2.30 -19.87
C ASP A 107 3.19 -3.10 -19.15
N TYR A 108 1.97 -2.58 -19.19
CA TYR A 108 0.80 -3.29 -18.70
C TYR A 108 0.49 -4.52 -19.57
N LEU A 109 -0.13 -5.53 -18.95
CA LEU A 109 -0.60 -6.70 -19.70
C LEU A 109 -1.94 -6.41 -20.37
N PRO A 110 -2.09 -6.69 -21.68
CA PRO A 110 -3.37 -6.68 -22.37
C PRO A 110 -4.38 -7.62 -21.70
N GLU A 111 -5.67 -7.32 -21.83
CA GLU A 111 -6.73 -8.09 -21.16
C GLU A 111 -6.87 -9.54 -21.63
N TYR A 112 -6.50 -9.80 -22.88
CA TYR A 112 -6.60 -11.11 -23.52
C TYR A 112 -5.41 -12.04 -23.22
N GLU A 113 -4.39 -11.57 -22.53
CA GLU A 113 -3.23 -12.37 -22.14
C GLU A 113 -3.44 -13.04 -20.78
N GLU A 114 -2.93 -14.25 -20.63
CA GLU A 114 -2.89 -14.93 -19.35
C GLU A 114 -1.99 -14.18 -18.37
N ARG A 115 -2.56 -13.72 -17.27
CA ARG A 115 -1.85 -12.91 -16.29
C ARG A 115 -1.36 -13.78 -15.13
N LYS A 116 -0.05 -13.72 -14.89
CA LYS A 116 0.56 -14.33 -13.71
C LYS A 116 0.30 -13.45 -12.49
N THR A 117 0.05 -14.09 -11.36
CA THR A 117 -0.09 -13.39 -10.07
C THR A 117 1.23 -12.73 -9.68
N TYR A 118 1.17 -11.49 -9.19
CA TYR A 118 2.35 -10.78 -8.68
C TYR A 118 2.89 -11.39 -7.39
N GLY A 119 1.99 -11.89 -6.52
CA GLY A 119 2.35 -12.58 -5.28
C GLY A 119 2.41 -11.67 -4.04
N THR A 120 1.88 -10.47 -4.14
CA THR A 120 1.56 -9.59 -3.01
C THR A 120 0.08 -9.28 -3.07
N TYR A 121 -0.63 -9.37 -1.94
CA TYR A 121 -2.08 -9.19 -1.89
C TYR A 121 -2.47 -8.03 -0.98
N TYR A 122 -3.67 -7.49 -1.22
CA TYR A 122 -4.33 -6.55 -0.32
C TYR A 122 -5.08 -7.28 0.79
N TRP A 123 -4.99 -6.73 1.98
CA TRP A 123 -5.62 -7.25 3.19
C TRP A 123 -6.45 -6.17 3.88
N ASP A 124 -7.62 -6.54 4.39
CA ASP A 124 -8.43 -5.66 5.23
C ASP A 124 -7.97 -5.69 6.70
N ILE A 125 -8.59 -4.85 7.52
CA ILE A 125 -8.28 -4.76 8.96
C ILE A 125 -8.55 -6.08 9.72
N ASN A 126 -9.45 -6.91 9.23
CA ASN A 126 -9.81 -8.20 9.83
C ASN A 126 -8.88 -9.35 9.40
N GLY A 127 -7.92 -9.07 8.54
CA GLY A 127 -6.99 -10.07 7.99
C GLY A 127 -7.60 -10.93 6.88
N ASN A 128 -8.61 -10.42 6.18
CA ASN A 128 -9.16 -11.04 5.00
C ASN A 128 -8.45 -10.51 3.75
N LYS A 129 -8.15 -11.43 2.82
CA LYS A 129 -7.64 -11.05 1.50
C LYS A 129 -8.74 -10.35 0.70
N VAL A 130 -8.44 -9.18 0.18
CA VAL A 130 -9.33 -8.45 -0.74
C VAL A 130 -9.07 -8.92 -2.16
N THR A 131 -10.12 -9.23 -2.90
CA THR A 131 -10.05 -9.78 -4.27
C THR A 131 -10.82 -8.97 -5.30
N GLU A 132 -11.63 -8.02 -4.85
CA GLU A 132 -12.54 -7.27 -5.71
C GLU A 132 -12.03 -5.85 -5.97
N GLU A 133 -12.31 -5.35 -7.18
CA GLU A 133 -12.00 -3.98 -7.62
C GLU A 133 -10.51 -3.62 -7.53
N LEU A 134 -9.63 -4.56 -7.89
CA LEU A 134 -8.17 -4.41 -7.84
C LEU A 134 -7.53 -4.25 -9.22
N ARG A 135 -8.27 -3.73 -10.22
CA ARG A 135 -7.75 -3.50 -11.57
C ARG A 135 -7.51 -2.02 -11.83
N GLY A 136 -6.54 -1.74 -12.70
CA GLY A 136 -6.17 -0.37 -13.08
C GLY A 136 -5.13 0.25 -12.16
N ASP A 137 -5.13 1.57 -12.05
CA ASP A 137 -4.13 2.32 -11.29
C ASP A 137 -4.21 2.02 -9.79
N ASP A 138 -3.07 1.70 -9.21
CA ASP A 138 -2.94 1.33 -7.79
C ASP A 138 -3.26 2.49 -6.85
N SER A 139 -2.85 3.72 -7.21
CA SER A 139 -3.14 4.91 -6.40
C SER A 139 -4.64 5.19 -6.35
N ARG A 140 -5.35 4.97 -7.47
CA ARG A 140 -6.82 5.05 -7.54
C ARG A 140 -7.46 4.01 -6.62
N ILE A 141 -7.00 2.76 -6.67
CA ILE A 141 -7.52 1.68 -5.81
C ILE A 141 -7.36 2.04 -4.34
N VAL A 142 -6.21 2.58 -3.94
CA VAL A 142 -5.95 3.04 -2.56
C VAL A 142 -6.90 4.16 -2.15
N ILE A 143 -7.12 5.16 -3.01
CA ILE A 143 -8.03 6.29 -2.72
C ILE A 143 -9.49 5.86 -2.71
N ASP A 144 -9.91 4.95 -3.59
CA ASP A 144 -11.27 4.38 -3.59
C ASP A 144 -11.63 3.67 -2.26
N ARG A 145 -10.63 3.17 -1.52
CA ARG A 145 -10.82 2.61 -0.18
C ARG A 145 -10.68 3.66 0.93
N THR A 146 -9.94 4.72 0.68
CA THR A 146 -9.72 5.81 1.65
C THR A 146 -10.94 6.71 1.80
N LEU A 147 -11.53 7.15 0.69
CA LEU A 147 -12.66 8.09 0.70
C LEU A 147 -13.86 7.60 1.52
N PRO A 148 -14.33 6.34 1.39
CA PRO A 148 -15.41 5.83 2.23
C PRO A 148 -15.09 5.83 3.73
N PHE A 149 -13.83 5.65 4.12
CA PHE A 149 -13.40 5.76 5.51
C PHE A 149 -13.55 7.20 6.01
N ILE A 150 -13.09 8.19 5.24
CA ILE A 150 -13.21 9.61 5.56
C ILE A 150 -14.69 9.98 5.68
N ASP A 151 -15.53 9.62 4.71
CA ASP A 151 -16.96 9.89 4.70
C ASP A 151 -17.68 9.33 5.95
N ARG A 152 -17.35 8.09 6.34
CA ARG A 152 -17.92 7.49 7.56
C ARG A 152 -17.52 8.26 8.80
N SER A 153 -16.27 8.70 8.88
CA SER A 153 -15.77 9.47 10.03
C SER A 153 -16.48 10.83 10.15
N LEU A 154 -16.61 11.53 9.02
CA LEU A 154 -17.32 12.81 8.95
C LEU A 154 -18.80 12.68 9.33
N LYS A 155 -19.49 11.65 8.80
CA LYS A 155 -20.89 11.36 9.15
C LYS A 155 -21.09 11.05 10.63
N GLN A 156 -20.09 10.51 11.30
CA GLN A 156 -20.08 10.24 12.74
C GLN A 156 -19.67 11.45 13.57
N GLY A 157 -19.31 12.57 12.96
CA GLY A 157 -18.79 13.76 13.63
C GLY A 157 -17.48 13.52 14.38
N LYS A 158 -16.67 12.54 13.94
CA LYS A 158 -15.41 12.19 14.58
C LYS A 158 -14.23 12.77 13.80
N PRO A 159 -13.21 13.30 14.48
CA PRO A 159 -11.95 13.55 13.84
C PRO A 159 -11.31 12.22 13.38
N PHE A 160 -10.49 12.27 12.35
CA PHE A 160 -9.89 11.07 11.81
C PHE A 160 -8.40 11.25 11.50
N LEU A 161 -7.69 10.13 11.46
CA LEU A 161 -6.36 9.99 10.89
C LEU A 161 -6.45 9.00 9.74
N ALA A 162 -6.24 9.45 8.50
CA ALA A 162 -6.01 8.59 7.35
C ALA A 162 -4.52 8.57 7.01
N THR A 163 -3.85 7.44 7.20
CA THR A 163 -2.47 7.23 6.77
C THR A 163 -2.48 6.60 5.39
N ILE A 164 -2.06 7.36 4.37
CA ILE A 164 -2.05 6.91 2.99
C ILE A 164 -0.60 6.76 2.55
N TRP A 165 -0.17 5.53 2.28
CA TRP A 165 1.20 5.24 1.82
C TRP A 165 1.16 4.57 0.46
N PHE A 166 1.16 5.36 -0.59
CA PHE A 166 1.19 4.89 -1.96
C PHE A 166 2.38 3.98 -2.25
N HIS A 167 2.22 3.09 -3.22
CA HIS A 167 3.34 2.30 -3.76
C HIS A 167 4.14 3.11 -4.76
N THR A 168 3.49 3.99 -5.50
CA THR A 168 4.10 4.92 -6.45
C THR A 168 5.08 5.88 -5.73
N PRO A 169 6.28 6.13 -6.28
CA PRO A 169 6.86 5.58 -7.53
C PRO A 169 7.84 4.41 -7.28
N HIS A 170 7.49 3.45 -6.44
CA HIS A 170 8.35 2.29 -6.20
C HIS A 170 8.19 1.26 -7.33
N LEU A 171 9.31 0.68 -7.78
CA LEU A 171 9.30 -0.40 -8.78
C LEU A 171 8.47 -1.62 -8.30
N PRO A 172 7.71 -2.27 -9.20
CA PRO A 172 7.57 -2.04 -10.64
C PRO A 172 6.70 -0.82 -10.98
N CYS A 173 7.27 0.13 -11.72
CA CYS A 173 6.50 1.25 -12.24
C CYS A 173 5.85 0.83 -13.57
N VAL A 174 4.53 0.87 -13.59
CA VAL A 174 3.69 0.62 -14.76
C VAL A 174 2.69 1.75 -14.85
N ALA A 175 2.67 2.44 -15.99
CA ALA A 175 1.63 3.43 -16.28
C ALA A 175 0.48 2.77 -17.03
N GLY A 176 -0.75 3.06 -16.66
CA GLY A 176 -1.92 2.68 -17.44
C GLY A 176 -1.91 3.37 -18.82
N PRO A 177 -2.69 2.86 -19.79
CA PRO A 177 -2.66 3.35 -21.17
C PRO A 177 -2.85 4.86 -21.30
N GLU A 178 -3.77 5.43 -20.54
CA GLU A 178 -4.07 6.87 -20.57
C GLU A 178 -2.87 7.70 -20.12
N HIS A 179 -2.27 7.34 -18.98
CA HIS A 179 -1.13 8.06 -18.42
C HIS A 179 0.16 7.80 -19.21
N ALA A 180 0.34 6.59 -19.76
CA ALA A 180 1.46 6.29 -20.65
C ALA A 180 1.40 7.11 -21.95
N ALA A 181 0.22 7.37 -22.49
CA ALA A 181 0.02 8.16 -23.70
C ALA A 181 0.47 9.62 -23.55
N LEU A 182 0.39 10.19 -22.34
CA LEU A 182 0.87 11.56 -22.06
C LEU A 182 2.38 11.73 -22.27
N TYR A 183 3.11 10.63 -22.22
CA TYR A 183 4.58 10.59 -22.29
C TYR A 183 5.07 9.69 -23.43
N SER A 184 4.28 9.58 -24.51
CA SER A 184 4.56 8.68 -25.65
C SER A 184 5.91 8.90 -26.31
N ASP A 185 6.41 10.16 -26.29
CA ASP A 185 7.68 10.53 -26.90
C ASP A 185 8.91 10.19 -26.05
N LEU A 186 8.70 9.71 -24.82
CA LEU A 186 9.77 9.36 -23.90
C LEU A 186 10.12 7.86 -23.97
N PRO A 187 11.35 7.48 -23.58
CA PRO A 187 11.72 6.09 -23.38
C PRO A 187 10.79 5.36 -22.39
N LEU A 188 10.69 4.04 -22.51
CA LEU A 188 9.77 3.22 -21.71
C LEU A 188 9.88 3.46 -20.21
N GLU A 189 11.10 3.59 -19.67
CA GLU A 189 11.35 3.82 -18.25
C GLU A 189 10.75 5.15 -17.78
N GLU A 190 11.04 6.22 -18.51
CA GLU A 190 10.56 7.56 -18.17
C GLU A 190 9.05 7.67 -18.36
N ARG A 191 8.51 7.07 -19.44
CA ARG A 191 7.07 7.02 -19.71
C ARG A 191 6.31 6.35 -18.57
N ASN A 192 6.77 5.20 -18.10
CA ASN A 192 6.14 4.51 -16.97
C ASN A 192 6.32 5.24 -15.65
N TYR A 193 7.50 5.81 -15.42
CA TYR A 193 7.78 6.56 -14.20
C TYR A 193 6.92 7.83 -14.08
N TYR A 194 6.91 8.67 -15.12
CA TYR A 194 6.09 9.88 -15.10
C TYR A 194 4.61 9.58 -15.16
N GLY A 195 4.19 8.60 -15.96
CA GLY A 195 2.79 8.21 -16.06
C GLY A 195 2.21 7.73 -14.72
N CYS A 196 2.92 6.90 -13.96
CA CYS A 196 2.43 6.47 -12.65
C CYS A 196 2.42 7.61 -11.61
N ILE A 197 3.33 8.60 -11.72
CA ILE A 197 3.32 9.79 -10.85
C ILE A 197 2.13 10.68 -11.18
N THR A 198 1.84 10.91 -12.45
CA THR A 198 0.65 11.68 -12.88
C THR A 198 -0.63 11.01 -12.36
N ALA A 199 -0.75 9.70 -12.54
CA ALA A 199 -1.89 8.95 -11.99
C ALA A 199 -2.03 9.13 -10.46
N MET A 200 -0.94 9.11 -9.72
CA MET A 200 -0.97 9.35 -8.27
C MET A 200 -1.37 10.79 -7.94
N ASP A 201 -0.87 11.77 -8.66
CA ASP A 201 -1.15 13.19 -8.44
C ASP A 201 -2.64 13.51 -8.64
N GLU A 202 -3.26 12.96 -9.68
CA GLU A 202 -4.70 13.03 -9.90
C GLU A 202 -5.51 12.46 -8.72
N GLN A 203 -5.02 11.40 -8.09
CA GLN A 203 -5.69 10.82 -6.92
C GLN A 203 -5.49 11.67 -5.66
N ILE A 204 -4.38 12.37 -5.54
CA ILE A 204 -4.16 13.37 -4.47
C ILE A 204 -5.11 14.55 -4.69
N GLU A 205 -5.26 15.05 -5.91
CA GLU A 205 -6.25 16.08 -6.23
C GLU A 205 -7.66 15.64 -5.82
N ARG A 206 -8.06 14.42 -6.18
CA ARG A 206 -9.37 13.84 -5.82
C ARG A 206 -9.58 13.70 -4.31
N LEU A 207 -8.50 13.50 -3.55
CA LEU A 207 -8.56 13.38 -2.10
C LEU A 207 -8.77 14.73 -1.40
N VAL A 208 -8.24 15.83 -1.96
CA VAL A 208 -8.28 17.15 -1.33
C VAL A 208 -9.45 18.02 -1.78
N ASN A 209 -10.17 17.65 -2.84
CA ASN A 209 -11.39 18.29 -3.34
C ASN A 209 -12.64 17.59 -2.85
#